data_2c17fa85ea613c4e3bba28f5b5c99d20
#
_entry.id   2c17fa85ea613c4e3bba28f5b5c99d20
#
_cell.length_a   1.000
_cell.length_b   1.000
_cell.length_c   1.000
_cell.angle_alpha   90.00
_cell.angle_beta   90.00
_cell.angle_gamma   90.00
#
_symmetry.space_group_name_H-M   'P 1'
#
loop_
_entity.id
_entity.type
_entity.pdbx_description
1 polymer ?
#
loop_
_entity_poly.entity_id
_entity_poly.type
_entity_poly.pdbx_seq_one_letter_code
_entity_poly.pdbx_strand_id
1 'polypeptide(L)'
;RDAQESRGLGDVYKRQDDARSVAYRLGMKFYVFNETERFSRDVMDHFVAEYCAGHTPNPCIDCNRCLKFGALLERALLLGYDYLATGHYARVGYDPETGLYRLLRGRDRRKDQSYVLYQLTQHQLSHLLLPVGEFDKPAIRESAREAGLLNADKADSQDICFVPDGDYGRFLREYGHVEMTPGDFVDREGRVLGRHKGLPCYTTGQRKGLGVSAGRHVYVVRKLSLIHISEPTRLLSI
;
A
#
# COMPACT_ATOMS: atom_id res chain seq x y z
N ARG A 1 25.43 1.91 -4.83
CA ARG A 1 24.29 2.26 -5.71
C ARG A 1 23.86 1.06 -6.55
N ASP A 2 24.78 0.44 -7.30
CA ASP A 2 24.45 -0.61 -8.30
C ASP A 2 23.90 -1.93 -7.74
N ALA A 3 24.32 -2.35 -6.53
CA ALA A 3 23.88 -3.64 -5.96
C ALA A 3 22.45 -3.60 -5.38
N GLN A 4 21.92 -2.46 -5.05
CA GLN A 4 20.58 -2.30 -4.48
C GLN A 4 19.55 -2.05 -5.58
N GLU A 5 19.91 -1.30 -6.61
CA GLU A 5 19.14 -1.18 -7.86
C GLU A 5 19.02 -2.55 -8.56
N SER A 6 20.08 -3.36 -8.56
CA SER A 6 20.06 -4.70 -9.16
C SER A 6 19.15 -5.69 -8.40
N ARG A 7 19.01 -5.59 -7.07
CA ARG A 7 18.08 -6.43 -6.30
C ARG A 7 16.62 -6.06 -6.55
N GLY A 8 16.29 -4.77 -6.57
CA GLY A 8 14.94 -4.31 -6.89
C GLY A 8 14.52 -4.65 -8.32
N LEU A 9 15.40 -4.46 -9.28
CA LEU A 9 15.18 -4.84 -10.69
C LEU A 9 15.01 -6.36 -10.84
N GLY A 10 15.82 -7.18 -10.16
CA GLY A 10 15.69 -8.62 -10.17
C GLY A 10 14.32 -9.13 -9.73
N ASP A 11 13.74 -8.55 -8.69
CA ASP A 11 12.39 -8.89 -8.22
C ASP A 11 11.28 -8.45 -9.19
N VAL A 12 11.44 -7.31 -9.85
CA VAL A 12 10.50 -6.84 -10.88
C VAL A 12 10.50 -7.77 -12.08
N TYR A 13 11.68 -8.14 -12.61
CA TYR A 13 11.78 -9.09 -13.72
C TYR A 13 11.22 -10.46 -13.37
N LYS A 14 11.48 -10.96 -12.17
CA LYS A 14 10.93 -12.24 -11.71
C LYS A 14 9.39 -12.22 -11.64
N ARG A 15 8.79 -11.12 -11.19
CA ARG A 15 7.33 -10.97 -11.17
C ARG A 15 6.74 -10.88 -12.58
N GLN A 16 7.43 -10.22 -13.50
CA GLN A 16 7.03 -10.19 -14.92
C GLN A 16 7.11 -11.56 -15.57
N ASP A 17 8.16 -12.33 -15.29
CA ASP A 17 8.31 -13.69 -15.80
C ASP A 17 7.28 -14.65 -15.23
N ASP A 18 6.94 -14.54 -13.94
CA ASP A 18 5.83 -15.27 -13.32
C ASP A 18 4.51 -14.99 -14.05
N ALA A 19 4.20 -13.70 -14.29
CA ALA A 19 2.97 -13.30 -14.96
C ALA A 19 2.94 -13.73 -16.44
N ARG A 20 4.08 -13.62 -17.15
CA ARG A 20 4.24 -14.08 -18.52
C ARG A 20 4.01 -15.59 -18.64
N SER A 21 4.58 -16.37 -17.71
CA SER A 21 4.42 -17.81 -17.64
C SER A 21 2.96 -18.23 -17.47
N VAL A 22 2.24 -17.56 -16.59
CA VAL A 22 0.79 -17.78 -16.38
C VAL A 22 0.00 -17.42 -17.63
N ALA A 23 0.25 -16.26 -18.24
CA ALA A 23 -0.44 -15.83 -19.44
C ALA A 23 -0.22 -16.80 -20.61
N TYR A 24 1.03 -17.25 -20.82
CA TYR A 24 1.36 -18.24 -21.84
C TYR A 24 0.62 -19.57 -21.61
N ARG A 25 0.60 -20.07 -20.36
CA ARG A 25 -0.08 -21.32 -20.03
C ARG A 25 -1.59 -21.26 -20.28
N LEU A 26 -2.19 -20.08 -20.06
CA LEU A 26 -3.62 -19.84 -20.28
C LEU A 26 -3.95 -19.41 -21.72
N GLY A 27 -2.97 -19.34 -22.62
CA GLY A 27 -3.16 -18.88 -24.00
C GLY A 27 -3.56 -17.40 -24.10
N MET A 28 -3.21 -16.59 -23.09
CA MET A 28 -3.58 -15.17 -23.02
C MET A 28 -2.47 -14.29 -23.61
N LYS A 29 -2.85 -13.17 -24.20
CA LYS A 29 -1.90 -12.12 -24.60
C LYS A 29 -1.27 -11.50 -23.35
N PHE A 30 0.02 -11.18 -23.44
CA PHE A 30 0.78 -10.55 -22.37
C PHE A 30 1.33 -9.20 -22.84
N TYR A 31 1.09 -8.17 -22.05
CA TYR A 31 1.56 -6.81 -22.31
C TYR A 31 2.33 -6.28 -21.10
N VAL A 32 3.38 -5.50 -21.36
CA VAL A 32 4.13 -4.78 -20.33
C VAL A 32 4.01 -3.29 -20.62
N PHE A 33 3.58 -2.55 -19.61
CA PHE A 33 3.51 -1.09 -19.65
C PHE A 33 4.48 -0.51 -18.63
N ASN A 34 5.27 0.48 -19.05
CA ASN A 34 6.17 1.18 -18.16
C ASN A 34 5.43 2.36 -17.53
N GLU A 35 5.12 2.24 -16.24
CA GLU A 35 4.47 3.29 -15.45
C GLU A 35 5.40 3.80 -14.32
N THR A 36 6.72 3.64 -14.47
CA THR A 36 7.71 3.96 -13.42
C THR A 36 7.63 5.43 -13.01
N GLU A 37 7.61 6.36 -13.98
CA GLU A 37 7.56 7.80 -13.69
C GLU A 37 6.26 8.18 -12.96
N ARG A 38 5.12 7.63 -13.42
CA ARG A 38 3.83 7.86 -12.77
C ARG A 38 3.80 7.27 -11.36
N PHE A 39 4.33 6.06 -11.19
CA PHE A 39 4.42 5.42 -9.88
C PHE A 39 5.28 6.24 -8.91
N SER A 40 6.43 6.75 -9.36
CA SER A 40 7.28 7.62 -8.55
C SER A 40 6.52 8.86 -8.13
N ARG A 41 5.97 9.60 -9.07
CA ARG A 41 5.28 10.87 -8.81
C ARG A 41 4.00 10.70 -7.97
N ASP A 42 3.10 9.79 -8.36
CA ASP A 42 1.75 9.72 -7.81
C ASP A 42 1.65 8.84 -6.55
N VAL A 43 2.66 7.98 -6.29
CA VAL A 43 2.66 7.07 -5.15
C VAL A 43 3.84 7.32 -4.21
N MET A 44 5.08 7.29 -4.73
CA MET A 44 6.26 7.38 -3.86
C MET A 44 6.49 8.80 -3.35
N ASP A 45 6.40 9.82 -4.22
CA ASP A 45 6.57 11.22 -3.82
C ASP A 45 5.43 11.66 -2.91
N HIS A 46 4.18 11.22 -3.19
CA HIS A 46 3.05 11.49 -2.32
C HIS A 46 3.23 10.82 -0.94
N PHE A 47 3.73 9.59 -0.91
CA PHE A 47 4.06 8.90 0.34
C PHE A 47 5.08 9.68 1.17
N VAL A 48 6.15 10.20 0.54
CA VAL A 48 7.15 11.04 1.21
C VAL A 48 6.53 12.32 1.74
N ALA A 49 5.73 13.02 0.92
CA ALA A 49 5.08 14.28 1.30
C ALA A 49 4.14 14.11 2.51
N GLU A 50 3.34 13.05 2.54
CA GLU A 50 2.45 12.74 3.65
C GLU A 50 3.21 12.44 4.94
N TYR A 51 4.33 11.70 4.87
CA TYR A 51 5.19 11.49 6.04
C TYR A 51 5.82 12.79 6.55
N CYS A 52 6.24 13.68 5.66
CA CYS A 52 6.75 15.02 6.02
C CYS A 52 5.66 15.89 6.65
N ALA A 53 4.42 15.74 6.21
CA ALA A 53 3.26 16.41 6.82
C ALA A 53 2.84 15.78 8.18
N GLY A 54 3.52 14.72 8.63
CA GLY A 54 3.23 14.03 9.89
C GLY A 54 2.15 12.97 9.81
N HIS A 55 1.60 12.71 8.64
CA HIS A 55 0.61 11.66 8.41
C HIS A 55 1.25 10.28 8.32
N THR A 56 0.42 9.25 8.25
CA THR A 56 0.83 7.87 7.98
C THR A 56 0.04 7.38 6.77
N PRO A 57 0.57 7.57 5.55
CA PRO A 57 -0.14 7.22 4.33
C PRO A 57 -0.20 5.72 4.10
N ASN A 58 -1.24 5.29 3.39
CA ASN A 58 -1.28 3.95 2.79
C ASN A 58 -1.11 4.08 1.27
N PRO A 59 0.09 3.87 0.72
CA PRO A 59 0.37 4.11 -0.69
C PRO A 59 -0.37 3.14 -1.62
N CYS A 60 -0.90 2.03 -1.11
CA CYS A 60 -1.75 1.13 -1.90
C CYS A 60 -3.04 1.81 -2.36
N ILE A 61 -3.56 2.78 -1.61
CA ILE A 61 -4.74 3.55 -1.99
C ILE A 61 -4.44 4.37 -3.24
N ASP A 62 -3.32 5.11 -3.25
CA ASP A 62 -2.90 5.92 -4.39
C ASP A 62 -2.51 5.06 -5.60
N CYS A 63 -1.80 3.96 -5.37
CA CYS A 63 -1.48 3.00 -6.42
C CYS A 63 -2.75 2.45 -7.10
N ASN A 64 -3.76 2.09 -6.32
CA ASN A 64 -5.03 1.63 -6.89
C ASN A 64 -5.75 2.76 -7.64
N ARG A 65 -5.87 3.95 -7.05
CA ARG A 65 -6.57 5.09 -7.64
C ARG A 65 -5.89 5.60 -8.92
N CYS A 66 -4.57 5.83 -8.87
CA CYS A 66 -3.87 6.53 -9.96
C CYS A 66 -3.37 5.58 -11.04
N LEU A 67 -2.84 4.40 -10.66
CA LEU A 67 -2.23 3.50 -11.63
C LEU A 67 -3.18 2.40 -12.09
N LYS A 68 -3.65 1.54 -11.15
CA LYS A 68 -4.41 0.34 -11.56
C LYS A 68 -5.77 0.71 -12.14
N PHE A 69 -6.54 1.52 -11.42
CA PHE A 69 -7.90 1.90 -11.82
C PHE A 69 -7.97 3.30 -12.45
N GLY A 70 -6.84 4.01 -12.54
CA GLY A 70 -6.64 5.17 -13.39
C GLY A 70 -6.00 4.75 -14.71
N ALA A 71 -4.69 4.89 -14.82
CA ALA A 71 -3.93 4.71 -16.06
C ALA A 71 -4.13 3.36 -16.75
N LEU A 72 -4.10 2.25 -16.01
CA LEU A 72 -4.23 0.93 -16.60
C LEU A 72 -5.66 0.66 -17.09
N LEU A 73 -6.69 1.10 -16.35
CA LEU A 73 -8.08 1.00 -16.79
C LEU A 73 -8.32 1.83 -18.05
N GLU A 74 -7.89 3.10 -18.06
CA GLU A 74 -8.00 3.96 -19.25
C GLU A 74 -7.33 3.31 -20.47
N ARG A 75 -6.16 2.76 -20.30
CA ARG A 75 -5.44 2.05 -21.37
C ARG A 75 -6.17 0.79 -21.83
N ALA A 76 -6.75 0.03 -20.91
CA ALA A 76 -7.55 -1.15 -21.26
C ALA A 76 -8.77 -0.77 -22.11
N LEU A 77 -9.49 0.28 -21.72
CA LEU A 77 -10.63 0.79 -22.47
C LEU A 77 -10.21 1.30 -23.87
N LEU A 78 -9.09 2.02 -23.99
CA LEU A 78 -8.54 2.46 -25.28
C LEU A 78 -8.12 1.29 -26.18
N LEU A 79 -7.73 0.17 -25.61
CA LEU A 79 -7.42 -1.07 -26.36
C LEU A 79 -8.67 -1.90 -26.69
N GLY A 80 -9.87 -1.42 -26.36
CA GLY A 80 -11.13 -2.07 -26.68
C GLY A 80 -11.55 -3.16 -25.69
N TYR A 81 -10.99 -3.18 -24.47
CA TYR A 81 -11.44 -4.06 -23.40
C TYR A 81 -12.55 -3.37 -22.59
N ASP A 82 -13.56 -4.12 -22.19
CA ASP A 82 -14.68 -3.59 -21.42
C ASP A 82 -14.41 -3.53 -19.92
N TYR A 83 -13.55 -4.41 -19.41
CA TYR A 83 -13.32 -4.58 -17.98
C TYR A 83 -11.83 -4.74 -17.64
N LEU A 84 -11.48 -4.28 -16.47
CA LEU A 84 -10.22 -4.59 -15.79
C LEU A 84 -10.49 -5.57 -14.65
N ALA A 85 -9.89 -6.76 -14.70
CA ALA A 85 -9.96 -7.75 -13.62
C ALA A 85 -8.73 -7.69 -12.73
N THR A 86 -8.91 -7.75 -11.41
CA THR A 86 -7.80 -7.79 -10.46
C THR A 86 -8.04 -8.80 -9.34
N GLY A 87 -6.94 -9.23 -8.69
CA GLY A 87 -6.96 -10.18 -7.58
C GLY A 87 -7.24 -9.56 -6.20
N HIS A 88 -7.95 -8.43 -6.11
CA HIS A 88 -8.33 -7.88 -4.82
C HIS A 88 -9.46 -8.67 -4.18
N TYR A 89 -9.33 -8.93 -2.88
CA TYR A 89 -10.37 -9.54 -2.05
C TYR A 89 -11.42 -8.49 -1.65
N ALA A 90 -12.19 -8.04 -2.62
CA ALA A 90 -13.33 -7.15 -2.48
C ALA A 90 -14.36 -7.55 -3.55
N ARG A 91 -15.57 -6.99 -3.50
CA ARG A 91 -16.63 -7.27 -4.46
C ARG A 91 -17.24 -5.98 -4.98
N VAL A 92 -17.76 -6.04 -6.18
CA VAL A 92 -18.57 -4.96 -6.77
C VAL A 92 -19.98 -5.49 -6.96
N GLY A 93 -20.97 -4.79 -6.44
CA GLY A 93 -22.38 -5.05 -6.66
C GLY A 93 -23.01 -3.90 -7.43
N TYR A 94 -24.01 -4.21 -8.25
CA TYR A 94 -24.85 -3.20 -8.91
C TYR A 94 -26.20 -3.17 -8.23
N ASP A 95 -26.69 -1.98 -7.94
CA ASP A 95 -27.99 -1.73 -7.37
C ASP A 95 -28.94 -1.21 -8.47
N PRO A 96 -29.92 -2.01 -8.92
CA PRO A 96 -30.81 -1.62 -10.00
C PRO A 96 -31.81 -0.49 -9.61
N GLU A 97 -32.10 -0.31 -8.32
CA GLU A 97 -33.00 0.73 -7.85
C GLU A 97 -32.36 2.13 -7.91
N THR A 98 -31.07 2.20 -7.58
CA THR A 98 -30.34 3.47 -7.59
C THR A 98 -29.49 3.68 -8.85
N GLY A 99 -29.29 2.63 -9.66
CA GLY A 99 -28.38 2.64 -10.81
C GLY A 99 -26.90 2.76 -10.41
N LEU A 100 -26.54 2.50 -9.15
CA LEU A 100 -25.20 2.72 -8.63
C LEU A 100 -24.45 1.39 -8.42
N TYR A 101 -23.14 1.44 -8.67
CA TYR A 101 -22.21 0.39 -8.27
C TYR A 101 -21.78 0.60 -6.82
N ARG A 102 -21.75 -0.50 -6.06
CA ARG A 102 -21.36 -0.52 -4.65
C ARG A 102 -20.10 -1.33 -4.46
N LEU A 103 -19.12 -0.76 -3.77
CA LEU A 103 -17.96 -1.51 -3.28
C LEU A 103 -18.37 -2.29 -2.03
N LEU A 104 -18.19 -3.60 -2.07
CA LEU A 104 -18.56 -4.51 -1.00
C LEU A 104 -17.31 -5.20 -0.45
N ARG A 105 -17.35 -5.57 0.82
CA ARG A 105 -16.28 -6.36 1.44
C ARG A 105 -16.15 -7.73 0.79
N GLY A 106 -14.92 -8.24 0.71
CA GLY A 106 -14.64 -9.60 0.33
C GLY A 106 -15.33 -10.62 1.23
N ARG A 107 -15.57 -11.83 0.71
CA ARG A 107 -16.16 -12.92 1.48
C ARG A 107 -15.23 -13.39 2.60
N ASP A 108 -13.93 -13.53 2.31
CA ASP A 108 -12.91 -13.74 3.35
C ASP A 108 -12.63 -12.43 4.08
N ARG A 109 -13.25 -12.27 5.26
CA ARG A 109 -13.13 -11.07 6.09
C ARG A 109 -11.70 -10.80 6.59
N ARG A 110 -10.87 -11.83 6.69
CA ARG A 110 -9.47 -11.71 7.13
C ARG A 110 -8.55 -11.19 6.02
N LYS A 111 -9.00 -11.32 4.76
CA LYS A 111 -8.28 -10.89 3.57
C LYS A 111 -8.94 -9.71 2.87
N ASP A 112 -10.02 -9.15 3.43
CA ASP A 112 -10.74 -8.05 2.83
C ASP A 112 -9.83 -6.87 2.49
N GLN A 113 -9.90 -6.42 1.24
CA GLN A 113 -9.12 -5.32 0.70
C GLN A 113 -10.00 -4.16 0.20
N SER A 114 -11.27 -4.13 0.57
CA SER A 114 -12.16 -3.04 0.16
C SER A 114 -11.66 -1.68 0.64
N TYR A 115 -10.94 -1.64 1.76
CA TYR A 115 -10.40 -0.41 2.35
C TYR A 115 -9.35 0.31 1.48
N VAL A 116 -8.66 -0.37 0.55
CA VAL A 116 -7.72 0.27 -0.37
C VAL A 116 -8.38 0.66 -1.71
N LEU A 117 -9.68 0.46 -1.84
CA LEU A 117 -10.47 0.71 -3.05
C LEU A 117 -11.57 1.77 -2.84
N TYR A 118 -11.70 2.35 -1.65
CA TYR A 118 -12.81 3.24 -1.28
C TYR A 118 -12.88 4.54 -2.10
N GLN A 119 -11.77 4.92 -2.73
CA GLN A 119 -11.70 6.14 -3.56
C GLN A 119 -12.14 5.93 -5.02
N LEU A 120 -12.55 4.71 -5.40
CA LEU A 120 -12.96 4.42 -6.77
C LEU A 120 -14.28 5.10 -7.11
N THR A 121 -14.33 5.70 -8.30
CA THR A 121 -15.51 6.36 -8.84
C THR A 121 -16.52 5.35 -9.40
N GLN A 122 -17.76 5.79 -9.68
CA GLN A 122 -18.78 4.96 -10.33
C GLN A 122 -18.32 4.45 -11.69
N HIS A 123 -17.66 5.32 -12.48
CA HIS A 123 -17.07 4.90 -13.75
C HIS A 123 -16.06 3.77 -13.58
N GLN A 124 -15.15 3.88 -12.60
CA GLN A 124 -14.16 2.82 -12.33
C GLN A 124 -14.82 1.54 -11.85
N LEU A 125 -15.79 1.63 -10.94
CA LEU A 125 -16.51 0.47 -10.41
C LEU A 125 -17.30 -0.27 -11.49
N SER A 126 -17.88 0.44 -12.47
CA SER A 126 -18.64 -0.17 -13.56
C SER A 126 -17.79 -0.99 -14.54
N HIS A 127 -16.49 -0.73 -14.60
CA HIS A 127 -15.54 -1.44 -15.47
C HIS A 127 -14.59 -2.38 -14.69
N LEU A 128 -14.96 -2.75 -13.44
CA LEU A 128 -14.10 -3.50 -12.56
C LEU A 128 -14.66 -4.89 -12.25
N LEU A 129 -13.81 -5.90 -12.39
CA LEU A 129 -14.10 -7.26 -11.97
C LEU A 129 -13.15 -7.67 -10.84
N LEU A 130 -13.70 -8.19 -9.75
CA LEU A 130 -12.96 -8.66 -8.57
C LEU A 130 -13.27 -10.14 -8.29
N PRO A 131 -12.89 -11.05 -9.19
CA PRO A 131 -13.36 -12.44 -9.15
C PRO A 131 -12.97 -13.18 -7.86
N VAL A 132 -11.81 -12.88 -7.26
CA VAL A 132 -11.36 -13.55 -6.03
C VAL A 132 -12.12 -13.08 -4.77
N GLY A 133 -12.86 -12.00 -4.85
CA GLY A 133 -13.64 -11.47 -3.73
C GLY A 133 -14.77 -12.36 -3.25
N GLU A 134 -15.23 -13.30 -4.08
CA GLU A 134 -16.28 -14.27 -3.74
C GLU A 134 -15.72 -15.55 -3.07
N PHE A 135 -14.41 -15.69 -2.96
CA PHE A 135 -13.76 -16.89 -2.46
C PHE A 135 -12.92 -16.59 -1.22
N ASP A 136 -12.63 -17.60 -0.44
CA ASP A 136 -11.59 -17.54 0.56
C ASP A 136 -10.21 -17.85 -0.04
N LYS A 137 -9.15 -17.46 0.67
CA LYS A 137 -7.78 -17.62 0.18
C LYS A 137 -7.37 -19.08 -0.06
N PRO A 138 -7.73 -20.05 0.79
CA PRO A 138 -7.45 -21.48 0.53
C PRO A 138 -8.06 -21.97 -0.77
N ALA A 139 -9.34 -21.66 -1.06
CA ALA A 139 -10.01 -22.07 -2.29
C ALA A 139 -9.31 -21.52 -3.55
N ILE A 140 -8.88 -20.24 -3.54
CA ILE A 140 -8.13 -19.66 -4.65
C ILE A 140 -6.78 -20.36 -4.86
N ARG A 141 -6.07 -20.73 -3.78
CA ARG A 141 -4.82 -21.49 -3.88
C ARG A 141 -5.04 -22.88 -4.48
N GLU A 142 -6.10 -23.56 -4.08
CA GLU A 142 -6.45 -24.87 -4.62
C GLU A 142 -6.76 -24.79 -6.12
N SER A 143 -7.63 -23.86 -6.55
CA SER A 143 -7.92 -23.63 -7.96
C SER A 143 -6.65 -23.30 -8.78
N ALA A 144 -5.70 -22.57 -8.19
CA ALA A 144 -4.43 -22.27 -8.85
C ALA A 144 -3.54 -23.54 -8.99
N ARG A 145 -3.56 -24.44 -8.00
CA ARG A 145 -2.84 -25.75 -8.08
C ARG A 145 -3.48 -26.67 -9.11
N GLU A 146 -4.81 -26.78 -9.11
CA GLU A 146 -5.55 -27.57 -10.09
C GLU A 146 -5.30 -27.09 -11.52
N ALA A 147 -5.21 -25.78 -11.72
CA ALA A 147 -4.79 -25.17 -12.98
C ALA A 147 -3.29 -25.34 -13.27
N GLY A 148 -2.52 -25.92 -12.33
CA GLY A 148 -1.08 -26.17 -12.42
C GLY A 148 -0.26 -24.87 -12.52
N LEU A 149 -0.70 -23.79 -11.88
CA LEU A 149 0.03 -22.51 -11.88
C LEU A 149 1.21 -22.57 -10.91
N LEU A 150 2.41 -22.22 -11.38
CA LEU A 150 3.66 -22.32 -10.61
C LEU A 150 3.71 -21.42 -9.39
N ASN A 151 2.88 -20.37 -9.36
CA ASN A 151 2.82 -19.39 -8.28
C ASN A 151 1.71 -19.65 -7.24
N ALA A 152 1.03 -20.80 -7.29
CA ALA A 152 -0.08 -21.14 -6.39
C ALA A 152 0.31 -21.08 -4.89
N ASP A 153 1.55 -21.49 -4.57
CA ASP A 153 2.07 -21.53 -3.20
C ASP A 153 2.92 -20.33 -2.80
N LYS A 154 3.01 -19.31 -3.68
CA LYS A 154 3.80 -18.11 -3.40
C LYS A 154 3.25 -17.37 -2.17
N ALA A 155 4.16 -16.94 -1.29
CA ALA A 155 3.79 -16.16 -0.11
C ALA A 155 3.19 -14.81 -0.50
N ASP A 156 2.24 -14.33 0.32
CA ASP A 156 1.66 -13.00 0.14
C ASP A 156 2.72 -11.93 0.40
N SER A 157 2.69 -10.85 -0.38
CA SER A 157 3.43 -9.64 -0.05
C SER A 157 2.77 -9.02 1.18
N GLN A 158 3.52 -8.89 2.28
CA GLN A 158 2.98 -8.37 3.55
C GLN A 158 3.29 -6.89 3.77
N ASP A 159 4.21 -6.33 2.98
CA ASP A 159 4.68 -4.96 3.11
C ASP A 159 4.45 -4.11 1.86
N ILE A 160 4.72 -2.82 1.99
CA ILE A 160 4.70 -1.86 0.89
C ILE A 160 5.72 -2.30 -0.16
N CYS A 161 5.27 -2.45 -1.40
CA CYS A 161 6.05 -3.09 -2.47
C CYS A 161 7.39 -2.40 -2.79
N PHE A 162 7.51 -1.09 -2.53
CA PHE A 162 8.74 -0.32 -2.73
C PHE A 162 9.57 -0.12 -1.44
N VAL A 163 9.12 -0.67 -0.30
CA VAL A 163 9.86 -0.73 0.97
C VAL A 163 9.85 -2.18 1.47
N PRO A 164 10.52 -3.09 0.76
CA PRO A 164 10.39 -4.54 1.00
C PRO A 164 10.98 -5.02 2.33
N ASP A 165 11.83 -4.22 2.96
CA ASP A 165 12.44 -4.49 4.26
C ASP A 165 11.70 -3.82 5.43
N GLY A 166 10.61 -3.07 5.14
CA GLY A 166 9.83 -2.35 6.14
C GLY A 166 10.57 -1.17 6.79
N ASP A 167 11.77 -0.79 6.33
CA ASP A 167 12.50 0.38 6.83
C ASP A 167 12.07 1.67 6.12
N TYR A 168 10.90 2.18 6.51
CA TYR A 168 10.38 3.44 5.99
C TYR A 168 11.31 4.62 6.26
N GLY A 169 12.00 4.64 7.40
CA GLY A 169 12.94 5.71 7.74
C GLY A 169 14.12 5.76 6.77
N ARG A 170 14.64 4.58 6.36
CA ARG A 170 15.67 4.50 5.33
C ARG A 170 15.13 4.98 3.98
N PHE A 171 13.96 4.52 3.55
CA PHE A 171 13.35 4.93 2.30
C PHE A 171 13.17 6.46 2.24
N LEU A 172 12.64 7.07 3.31
CA LEU A 172 12.44 8.52 3.39
C LEU A 172 13.76 9.30 3.28
N ARG A 173 14.87 8.78 3.86
CA ARG A 173 16.19 9.42 3.73
C ARG A 173 16.79 9.25 2.34
N GLU A 174 16.78 8.03 1.81
CA GLU A 174 17.50 7.69 0.56
C GLU A 174 16.75 8.15 -0.68
N TYR A 175 15.44 7.92 -0.73
CA TYR A 175 14.60 8.31 -1.86
C TYR A 175 14.06 9.74 -1.70
N GLY A 176 13.47 10.04 -0.54
CA GLY A 176 12.79 11.30 -0.28
C GLY A 176 13.73 12.44 0.12
N HIS A 177 15.01 12.16 0.35
CA HIS A 177 16.01 13.12 0.86
C HIS A 177 15.54 13.87 2.12
N VAL A 178 14.70 13.19 2.94
CA VAL A 178 14.10 13.79 4.14
C VAL A 178 15.13 13.85 5.25
N GLU A 179 15.37 15.06 5.78
CA GLU A 179 16.20 15.24 6.97
C GLU A 179 15.48 14.71 8.20
N MET A 180 16.18 13.85 8.94
CA MET A 180 15.68 13.26 10.19
C MET A 180 16.15 14.09 11.37
N THR A 181 15.40 15.11 11.74
CA THR A 181 15.73 15.95 12.90
C THR A 181 15.31 15.26 14.19
N PRO A 182 16.25 14.86 15.06
CA PRO A 182 15.92 14.31 16.38
C PRO A 182 15.21 15.34 17.26
N GLY A 183 14.28 14.86 18.09
CA GLY A 183 13.56 15.69 19.04
C GLY A 183 13.16 14.87 20.27
N ASP A 184 12.31 15.42 21.10
CA ASP A 184 11.91 14.81 22.35
C ASP A 184 10.53 14.16 22.29
N PHE A 185 10.40 12.99 22.92
CA PHE A 185 9.11 12.45 23.32
C PHE A 185 8.71 13.09 24.65
N VAL A 186 7.50 13.63 24.70
CA VAL A 186 6.97 14.23 25.92
C VAL A 186 5.62 13.65 26.29
N ASP A 187 5.32 13.64 27.60
CA ASP A 187 3.98 13.28 28.08
C ASP A 187 3.00 14.49 28.00
N ARG A 188 1.77 14.29 28.47
CA ARG A 188 0.74 15.34 28.47
C ARG A 188 1.10 16.55 29.33
N GLU A 189 1.93 16.36 30.32
CA GLU A 189 2.42 17.37 31.24
C GLU A 189 3.69 18.08 30.73
N GLY A 190 4.20 17.67 29.54
CA GLY A 190 5.40 18.24 28.94
C GLY A 190 6.72 17.67 29.45
N ARG A 191 6.69 16.62 30.28
CA ARG A 191 7.91 15.97 30.76
C ARG A 191 8.55 15.14 29.67
N VAL A 192 9.88 15.28 29.47
CA VAL A 192 10.63 14.50 28.49
C VAL A 192 10.72 13.04 28.94
N LEU A 193 10.30 12.13 28.06
CA LEU A 193 10.34 10.68 28.27
C LEU A 193 11.51 10.01 27.52
N GLY A 194 12.07 10.69 26.53
CA GLY A 194 13.16 10.18 25.71
C GLY A 194 13.33 11.00 24.43
N ARG A 195 14.23 10.55 23.54
CA ARG A 195 14.50 11.21 22.27
C ARG A 195 14.08 10.36 21.08
N HIS A 196 13.47 10.97 20.07
CA HIS A 196 13.15 10.34 18.81
C HIS A 196 14.19 10.64 17.72
N LYS A 197 14.24 9.80 16.68
CA LYS A 197 15.21 9.88 15.56
C LYS A 197 14.76 10.81 14.43
N GLY A 198 13.58 11.39 14.53
CA GLY A 198 12.91 12.21 13.52
C GLY A 198 11.43 11.85 13.45
N LEU A 199 10.54 12.84 13.34
CA LEU A 199 9.08 12.64 13.31
C LEU A 199 8.60 11.65 12.22
N PRO A 200 9.19 11.64 11.01
CA PRO A 200 8.78 10.69 9.97
C PRO A 200 9.01 9.20 10.32
N CYS A 201 9.89 8.90 11.28
CA CYS A 201 10.15 7.52 11.73
C CYS A 201 9.02 6.93 12.59
N TYR A 202 8.00 7.70 12.94
CA TYR A 202 6.97 7.26 13.88
C TYR A 202 5.56 7.42 13.32
N THR A 203 4.66 6.55 13.79
CA THR A 203 3.26 6.51 13.38
C THR A 203 2.37 6.75 14.57
N THR A 204 1.28 7.50 14.40
CA THR A 204 0.24 7.65 15.44
C THR A 204 -0.31 6.27 15.82
N GLY A 205 -0.42 6.01 17.11
CA GLY A 205 -0.79 4.70 17.67
C GLY A 205 0.40 3.74 17.86
N GLN A 206 1.61 4.08 17.39
CA GLN A 206 2.78 3.23 17.55
C GLN A 206 3.14 3.05 19.03
N ARG A 207 3.39 1.81 19.43
CA ARG A 207 3.83 1.43 20.78
C ARG A 207 5.27 0.91 20.80
N LYS A 208 5.61 0.05 19.82
CA LYS A 208 6.93 -0.61 19.78
C LYS A 208 7.97 0.28 19.08
N GLY A 209 9.25 0.12 19.46
CA GLY A 209 10.34 0.81 18.79
C GLY A 209 10.49 2.30 19.17
N LEU A 210 9.81 2.76 20.22
CA LEU A 210 9.93 4.16 20.68
C LEU A 210 11.25 4.44 21.41
N GLY A 211 11.86 3.42 22.02
CA GLY A 211 13.08 3.61 22.85
C GLY A 211 12.82 4.37 24.15
N VAL A 212 11.57 4.40 24.60
CA VAL A 212 11.14 5.11 25.82
C VAL A 212 10.80 4.12 26.92
N SER A 213 11.35 4.35 28.12
CA SER A 213 11.06 3.56 29.33
C SER A 213 10.22 4.42 30.29
N ALA A 214 8.91 4.18 30.31
CA ALA A 214 7.96 4.94 31.12
C ALA A 214 7.29 4.11 32.23
N GLY A 215 7.77 2.89 32.50
CA GLY A 215 7.17 1.96 33.49
C GLY A 215 5.76 1.46 33.15
N ARG A 216 5.18 1.91 32.02
CA ARG A 216 3.87 1.56 31.50
C ARG A 216 3.85 1.61 29.98
N HIS A 217 2.82 1.05 29.34
CA HIS A 217 2.66 1.16 27.91
C HIS A 217 2.38 2.61 27.49
N VAL A 218 3.16 3.12 26.55
CA VAL A 218 2.98 4.44 25.93
C VAL A 218 2.79 4.31 24.43
N TYR A 219 2.04 5.24 23.87
CA TYR A 219 1.68 5.25 22.44
C TYR A 219 1.91 6.64 21.87
N VAL A 220 2.34 6.73 20.62
CA VAL A 220 2.38 8.00 19.89
C VAL A 220 0.95 8.45 19.62
N VAL A 221 0.54 9.54 20.21
CA VAL A 221 -0.82 10.07 20.05
C VAL A 221 -0.88 11.16 19.00
N ARG A 222 0.14 12.00 18.98
CA ARG A 222 0.24 13.13 18.06
C ARG A 222 1.70 13.41 17.69
N LYS A 223 1.92 13.78 16.46
CA LYS A 223 3.17 14.37 15.98
C LYS A 223 2.99 15.88 15.98
N LEU A 224 3.92 16.60 16.56
CA LEU A 224 3.92 18.05 16.58
C LEU A 224 4.91 18.53 15.54
N SER A 225 4.45 19.35 14.59
CA SER A 225 5.30 19.83 13.49
C SER A 225 6.35 20.78 14.01
N LEU A 226 7.58 20.64 13.50
CA LEU A 226 8.70 21.55 13.77
C LEU A 226 8.52 22.96 13.18
N ILE A 227 7.54 23.17 12.32
CA ILE A 227 7.23 24.49 11.75
C ILE A 227 6.54 25.39 12.78
N HIS A 228 5.92 24.81 13.80
CA HIS A 228 5.40 25.53 14.95
C HIS A 228 6.34 25.33 16.15
N ILE A 229 7.22 26.26 16.34
CA ILE A 229 8.41 26.28 17.23
C ILE A 229 8.10 26.02 18.73
N SER A 230 6.89 25.71 19.15
CA SER A 230 6.49 25.71 20.54
C SER A 230 5.89 24.43 21.10
N GLU A 231 5.70 23.36 20.33
CA GLU A 231 5.05 22.17 20.88
C GLU A 231 5.80 20.85 20.62
N PRO A 232 6.31 20.19 21.65
CA PRO A 232 7.01 18.91 21.54
C PRO A 232 6.06 17.75 21.26
N THR A 233 6.60 16.66 20.67
CA THR A 233 5.87 15.42 20.39
C THR A 233 5.36 14.79 21.68
N ARG A 234 4.04 14.62 21.82
CA ARG A 234 3.40 14.07 23.04
C ARG A 234 3.16 12.58 22.93
N LEU A 235 3.50 11.87 24.00
CA LEU A 235 3.10 10.49 24.23
C LEU A 235 1.96 10.44 25.24
N LEU A 236 0.92 9.67 24.96
CA LEU A 236 -0.12 9.35 25.91
C LEU A 236 0.05 7.92 26.40
N SER A 237 -0.14 7.76 27.73
CA SER A 237 -0.39 6.45 28.32
C SER A 237 -1.86 6.09 28.18
N ILE A 238 -2.14 4.83 27.93
CA ILE A 238 -3.47 4.24 28.05
C ILE A 238 -3.52 3.42 29.33
#